data_98a5bbebfc1bb419268ff90d7e1195c4
#
_entry.id   98a5bbebfc1bb419268ff90d7e1195c4
#
_cell.length_a   1.000
_cell.length_b   1.000
_cell.length_c   1.000
_cell.angle_alpha   90.00
_cell.angle_beta   90.00
_cell.angle_gamma   90.00
#
_symmetry.space_group_name_H-M   'P 1'
#
loop_
_entity.id
_entity.type
_entity.pdbx_description
1 polymer ?
#
loop_
_entity_poly.entity_id
_entity_poly.type
_entity_poly.pdbx_seq_one_letter_code
_entity_poly.pdbx_strand_id
1 'polypeptide(L)'
;KGTPGLVSPDGVADLEFRDEAETVNALVPELKARGVEAIVVLIHEGGLPTGDYNECPDISGPIVDIVKKLDRAVDVVVTGHTHRAYVCEIDGRLVTSGDKYGTLVTAIDLRLDRASRDVISARASNTIVRSATLAKNAEQTALIESYDRLAAPIADRPAGAVTATLSRVPNTAGESPLGDII
;
A
#
# COMPACT_ATOMS: atom_id res chain seq x y z
N LYS A 1 8.93 -9.79 2.07
CA LYS A 1 9.81 -10.45 3.11
C LYS A 1 9.18 -10.52 4.50
N GLY A 2 8.32 -9.57 4.89
CA GLY A 2 7.65 -9.55 6.21
C GLY A 2 6.49 -10.53 6.38
N THR A 3 5.91 -11.02 5.31
CA THR A 3 4.69 -11.86 5.31
C THR A 3 4.78 -13.09 6.24
N PRO A 4 5.88 -13.88 6.27
CA PRO A 4 5.94 -15.06 7.16
C PRO A 4 5.81 -14.74 8.65
N GLY A 5 6.15 -13.51 9.07
CA GLY A 5 6.00 -13.06 10.46
C GLY A 5 4.58 -12.58 10.83
N LEU A 6 3.68 -12.46 9.84
CA LEU A 6 2.34 -11.90 10.01
C LEU A 6 1.21 -12.90 9.79
N VAL A 7 1.53 -14.09 9.29
CA VAL A 7 0.55 -15.13 8.94
C VAL A 7 0.85 -16.43 9.69
N SER A 8 -0.14 -17.35 9.72
CA SER A 8 0.08 -18.68 10.29
C SER A 8 1.20 -19.41 9.54
N PRO A 9 2.24 -19.94 10.23
CA PRO A 9 3.33 -20.65 9.59
C PRO A 9 2.86 -21.81 8.71
N ASP A 10 1.84 -22.56 9.13
CA ASP A 10 1.28 -23.68 8.38
C ASP A 10 0.64 -23.24 7.05
N GLY A 11 0.09 -22.01 7.02
CA GLY A 11 -0.54 -21.45 5.82
C GLY A 11 0.45 -21.04 4.72
N VAL A 12 1.73 -20.96 5.03
CA VAL A 12 2.80 -20.53 4.11
C VAL A 12 3.97 -21.52 4.05
N ALA A 13 3.81 -22.74 4.62
CA ALA A 13 4.87 -23.71 4.73
C ALA A 13 5.47 -24.13 3.37
N ASP A 14 4.64 -24.15 2.32
CA ASP A 14 5.04 -24.53 0.96
C ASP A 14 5.45 -23.32 0.10
N LEU A 15 5.55 -22.11 0.67
CA LEU A 15 5.89 -20.88 -0.05
C LEU A 15 7.31 -20.41 0.26
N GLU A 16 8.03 -20.00 -0.78
CA GLU A 16 9.33 -19.34 -0.67
C GLU A 16 9.15 -17.82 -0.82
N PHE A 17 9.56 -17.06 0.17
CA PHE A 17 9.53 -15.59 0.15
C PHE A 17 10.91 -15.06 -0.22
N ARG A 18 11.07 -14.63 -1.46
CA ARG A 18 12.31 -14.09 -2.01
C ARG A 18 12.49 -12.61 -1.70
N ASP A 19 13.71 -12.11 -1.89
CA ASP A 19 13.99 -10.67 -1.81
C ASP A 19 13.26 -9.94 -2.96
N GLU A 20 12.61 -8.86 -2.64
CA GLU A 20 11.74 -8.11 -3.55
C GLU A 20 12.56 -7.49 -4.69
N ALA A 21 13.68 -6.82 -4.36
CA ALA A 21 14.53 -6.16 -5.36
C ALA A 21 15.24 -7.17 -6.25
N GLU A 22 15.77 -8.26 -5.69
CA GLU A 22 16.41 -9.33 -6.47
C GLU A 22 15.43 -9.97 -7.44
N THR A 23 14.18 -10.18 -7.00
CA THR A 23 13.12 -10.76 -7.84
C THR A 23 12.75 -9.85 -9.01
N VAL A 24 12.58 -8.55 -8.75
CA VAL A 24 12.30 -7.56 -9.80
C VAL A 24 13.48 -7.47 -10.77
N ASN A 25 14.70 -7.36 -10.28
CA ASN A 25 15.90 -7.22 -11.09
C ASN A 25 16.13 -8.45 -12.01
N ALA A 26 15.78 -9.65 -11.54
CA ALA A 26 15.85 -10.85 -12.35
C ALA A 26 14.89 -10.86 -13.56
N LEU A 27 13.78 -10.10 -13.48
CA LEU A 27 12.79 -9.98 -14.57
C LEU A 27 13.18 -8.92 -15.62
N VAL A 28 13.99 -7.93 -15.26
CA VAL A 28 14.33 -6.81 -16.14
C VAL A 28 14.92 -7.27 -17.50
N PRO A 29 15.89 -8.20 -17.55
CA PRO A 29 16.44 -8.66 -18.85
C PRO A 29 15.37 -9.29 -19.76
N GLU A 30 14.43 -10.06 -19.22
CA GLU A 30 13.34 -10.64 -19.98
C GLU A 30 12.41 -9.56 -20.54
N LEU A 31 12.03 -8.57 -19.72
CA LEU A 31 11.19 -7.44 -20.13
C LEU A 31 11.86 -6.64 -21.26
N LYS A 32 13.13 -6.32 -21.11
CA LYS A 32 13.92 -5.61 -22.14
C LYS A 32 14.02 -6.43 -23.43
N ALA A 33 14.26 -7.74 -23.36
CA ALA A 33 14.27 -8.62 -24.53
C ALA A 33 12.92 -8.65 -25.29
N ARG A 34 11.81 -8.42 -24.59
CA ARG A 34 10.46 -8.27 -25.17
C ARG A 34 10.17 -6.86 -25.64
N GLY A 35 11.12 -5.94 -25.53
CA GLY A 35 11.01 -4.55 -25.93
C GLY A 35 10.16 -3.70 -24.99
N VAL A 36 10.05 -4.08 -23.71
CA VAL A 36 9.45 -3.27 -22.65
C VAL A 36 10.55 -2.37 -22.07
N GLU A 37 10.41 -1.08 -22.26
CA GLU A 37 11.37 -0.09 -21.75
C GLU A 37 10.85 0.60 -20.50
N ALA A 38 9.56 0.95 -20.44
CA ALA A 38 8.92 1.58 -19.29
C ALA A 38 8.46 0.53 -18.26
N ILE A 39 9.04 0.53 -17.08
CA ILE A 39 8.79 -0.49 -16.04
C ILE A 39 8.24 0.17 -14.77
N VAL A 40 7.04 -0.25 -14.37
CA VAL A 40 6.40 0.16 -13.11
C VAL A 40 6.31 -1.04 -12.17
N VAL A 41 6.81 -0.88 -10.96
CA VAL A 41 6.71 -1.89 -9.90
C VAL A 41 5.54 -1.58 -8.98
N LEU A 42 4.65 -2.57 -8.80
CA LEU A 42 3.60 -2.55 -7.79
C LEU A 42 4.03 -3.45 -6.64
N ILE A 43 4.14 -2.90 -5.43
CA ILE A 43 4.66 -3.65 -4.28
C ILE A 43 3.80 -3.40 -3.02
N HIS A 44 3.50 -4.46 -2.27
CA HIS A 44 2.86 -4.36 -0.97
C HIS A 44 3.91 -4.24 0.15
N GLU A 45 4.70 -3.19 0.07
CA GLU A 45 5.64 -2.72 1.09
C GLU A 45 5.68 -1.19 1.01
N GLY A 46 6.06 -0.51 2.09
CA GLY A 46 5.96 0.93 2.12
C GLY A 46 6.98 1.63 3.00
N GLY A 47 6.79 2.94 3.09
CA GLY A 47 7.62 3.85 3.88
C GLY A 47 6.82 4.65 4.91
N LEU A 48 7.55 5.35 5.75
CA LEU A 48 7.05 6.15 6.86
C LEU A 48 7.64 7.57 6.73
N PRO A 49 7.01 8.47 5.95
CA PRO A 49 7.38 9.89 5.91
C PRO A 49 6.83 10.61 7.14
N THR A 50 7.37 11.79 7.43
CA THR A 50 6.87 12.68 8.50
C THR A 50 5.99 13.82 7.98
N GLY A 51 5.90 14.02 6.65
CA GLY A 51 5.16 15.10 6.00
C GLY A 51 3.69 14.79 5.68
N ASP A 52 3.09 15.68 4.91
CA ASP A 52 1.71 15.57 4.44
C ASP A 52 1.61 14.60 3.24
N TYR A 53 0.38 14.31 2.81
CA TYR A 53 0.04 13.24 1.84
C TYR A 53 0.68 13.39 0.45
N ASN A 54 1.21 14.54 0.07
CA ASN A 54 1.98 14.79 -1.15
C ASN A 54 3.46 15.08 -0.90
N GLU A 55 3.91 14.97 0.33
CA GLU A 55 5.27 15.25 0.74
C GLU A 55 6.04 13.97 1.08
N CYS A 56 7.36 14.11 1.25
CA CYS A 56 8.23 12.99 1.55
C CYS A 56 9.42 13.33 2.47
N PRO A 57 9.26 14.19 3.49
CA PRO A 57 10.37 14.45 4.40
C PRO A 57 10.65 13.20 5.23
N ASP A 58 11.94 12.98 5.49
CA ASP A 58 12.46 11.94 6.38
C ASP A 58 11.92 10.54 6.12
N ILE A 59 11.65 10.21 4.84
CA ILE A 59 11.13 8.88 4.48
C ILE A 59 12.05 7.78 5.01
N SER A 60 11.47 6.85 5.73
CA SER A 60 12.13 5.68 6.32
C SER A 60 11.35 4.39 6.02
N GLY A 61 11.87 3.26 6.49
CA GLY A 61 11.24 1.95 6.31
C GLY A 61 11.79 1.15 5.14
N PRO A 62 11.35 -0.11 5.00
CA PRO A 62 11.92 -1.09 4.06
C PRO A 62 11.93 -0.65 2.61
N ILE A 63 10.93 0.14 2.17
CA ILE A 63 10.84 0.59 0.78
C ILE A 63 12.06 1.38 0.31
N VAL A 64 12.70 2.13 1.20
CA VAL A 64 13.88 2.94 0.87
C VAL A 64 15.03 2.06 0.40
N ASP A 65 15.30 0.97 1.13
CA ASP A 65 16.38 0.03 0.80
C ASP A 65 16.02 -0.83 -0.43
N ILE A 66 14.75 -1.21 -0.57
CA ILE A 66 14.27 -1.94 -1.74
C ILE A 66 14.49 -1.10 -3.00
N VAL A 67 14.01 0.14 -3.02
CA VAL A 67 14.11 1.03 -4.19
C VAL A 67 15.56 1.30 -4.58
N LYS A 68 16.46 1.50 -3.61
CA LYS A 68 17.90 1.71 -3.87
C LYS A 68 18.59 0.50 -4.50
N LYS A 69 18.04 -0.70 -4.32
CA LYS A 69 18.58 -1.95 -4.90
C LYS A 69 17.96 -2.30 -6.25
N LEU A 70 16.88 -1.63 -6.66
CA LEU A 70 16.22 -1.90 -7.95
C LEU A 70 17.15 -1.53 -9.12
N ASP A 71 17.05 -2.31 -10.19
CA ASP A 71 17.70 -2.01 -11.47
C ASP A 71 17.27 -0.62 -11.98
N ARG A 72 18.19 0.07 -12.64
CA ARG A 72 17.97 1.43 -13.19
C ARG A 72 16.87 1.48 -14.25
N ALA A 73 16.52 0.36 -14.84
CA ALA A 73 15.42 0.23 -15.79
C ALA A 73 14.02 0.32 -15.15
N VAL A 74 13.93 0.33 -13.82
CA VAL A 74 12.64 0.56 -13.13
C VAL A 74 12.42 2.07 -12.98
N ASP A 75 11.28 2.57 -13.46
CA ASP A 75 10.97 4.01 -13.52
C ASP A 75 10.14 4.49 -12.35
N VAL A 76 9.12 3.71 -11.97
CA VAL A 76 8.13 4.09 -10.95
C VAL A 76 7.85 2.93 -10.02
N VAL A 77 7.66 3.25 -8.74
CA VAL A 77 7.25 2.27 -7.71
C VAL A 77 5.98 2.74 -7.02
N VAL A 78 4.93 1.92 -7.10
CA VAL A 78 3.66 2.13 -6.39
C VAL A 78 3.63 1.21 -5.19
N THR A 79 3.48 1.79 -4.00
CA THR A 79 3.68 1.13 -2.70
C THR A 79 2.41 1.08 -1.86
N GLY A 80 2.45 0.36 -0.75
CA GLY A 80 1.32 0.23 0.18
C GLY A 80 1.76 -0.19 1.57
N HIS A 81 0.98 -1.04 2.25
CA HIS A 81 1.27 -1.69 3.53
C HIS A 81 1.34 -0.76 4.76
N THR A 82 2.12 0.29 4.73
CA THR A 82 2.36 1.17 5.90
C THR A 82 1.18 2.11 6.20
N HIS A 83 0.16 2.13 5.35
CA HIS A 83 -0.98 3.04 5.49
C HIS A 83 -0.54 4.50 5.64
N ARG A 84 0.42 4.92 4.80
CA ARG A 84 0.90 6.30 4.70
C ARG A 84 0.76 6.78 3.28
N ALA A 85 0.39 8.05 3.13
CA ALA A 85 0.38 8.72 1.84
C ALA A 85 1.69 9.47 1.63
N TYR A 86 2.24 9.40 0.44
CA TYR A 86 3.42 10.18 0.05
C TYR A 86 3.63 10.20 -1.46
N VAL A 87 4.35 11.21 -1.90
CA VAL A 87 4.92 11.30 -3.24
C VAL A 87 6.40 11.60 -3.07
N CYS A 88 7.25 10.61 -3.30
CA CYS A 88 8.69 10.65 -3.08
C CYS A 88 9.47 10.58 -4.38
N GLU A 89 10.68 11.11 -4.36
CA GLU A 89 11.76 10.71 -5.25
C GLU A 89 12.81 9.95 -4.41
N ILE A 90 13.04 8.68 -4.72
CA ILE A 90 14.04 7.85 -4.06
C ILE A 90 14.97 7.27 -5.13
N ASP A 91 16.26 7.55 -5.03
CA ASP A 91 17.27 7.10 -5.99
C ASP A 91 16.92 7.46 -7.45
N GLY A 92 16.35 8.67 -7.66
CA GLY A 92 15.94 9.19 -8.97
C GLY A 92 14.65 8.58 -9.53
N ARG A 93 13.87 7.85 -8.74
CA ARG A 93 12.60 7.23 -9.13
C ARG A 93 11.42 7.82 -8.39
N LEU A 94 10.30 7.95 -9.08
CA LEU A 94 9.03 8.28 -8.46
C LEU A 94 8.52 7.09 -7.63
N VAL A 95 8.26 7.33 -6.35
CA VAL A 95 7.74 6.34 -5.40
C VAL A 95 6.50 6.91 -4.72
N THR A 96 5.36 6.25 -4.85
CA THR A 96 4.08 6.78 -4.37
C THR A 96 3.35 5.82 -3.46
N SER A 97 2.53 6.38 -2.56
CA SER A 97 1.54 5.65 -1.78
C SER A 97 0.29 6.49 -1.55
N GLY A 98 -0.88 5.87 -1.67
CA GLY A 98 -2.20 6.49 -1.55
C GLY A 98 -2.92 6.22 -0.22
N ASP A 99 -2.17 6.01 0.88
CA ASP A 99 -2.74 5.69 2.20
C ASP A 99 -3.52 4.34 2.19
N LYS A 100 -4.75 4.32 2.68
CA LYS A 100 -5.58 3.13 2.86
C LYS A 100 -7.06 3.42 2.62
N TYR A 101 -7.84 2.35 2.46
CA TYR A 101 -9.32 2.38 2.45
C TYR A 101 -9.96 3.32 1.42
N GLY A 102 -9.23 3.66 0.36
CA GLY A 102 -9.75 4.58 -0.66
C GLY A 102 -9.90 6.02 -0.18
N THR A 103 -9.16 6.44 0.85
CA THR A 103 -9.16 7.83 1.34
C THR A 103 -8.50 8.80 0.38
N LEU A 104 -7.58 8.29 -0.45
CA LEU A 104 -6.88 9.04 -1.47
C LEU A 104 -6.92 8.33 -2.83
N VAL A 105 -6.82 9.12 -3.89
CA VAL A 105 -6.50 8.65 -5.24
C VAL A 105 -5.17 9.26 -5.65
N THR A 106 -4.23 8.42 -6.08
CA THR A 106 -2.95 8.85 -6.63
C THR A 106 -3.05 8.91 -8.15
N ALA A 107 -2.93 10.11 -8.72
CA ALA A 107 -2.74 10.29 -10.16
C ALA A 107 -1.25 10.25 -10.48
N ILE A 108 -0.85 9.44 -11.46
CA ILE A 108 0.53 9.34 -11.93
C ILE A 108 0.56 9.67 -13.42
N ASP A 109 1.27 10.73 -13.79
CA ASP A 109 1.46 11.16 -15.17
C ASP A 109 2.85 10.76 -15.65
N LEU A 110 2.89 9.96 -16.72
CA LEU A 110 4.12 9.51 -17.36
C LEU A 110 4.25 10.15 -18.75
N ARG A 111 5.44 10.65 -19.07
CA ARG A 111 5.83 10.99 -20.43
C ARG A 111 6.80 9.97 -20.95
N LEU A 112 6.45 9.36 -22.07
CA LEU A 112 7.27 8.36 -22.76
C LEU A 112 7.91 8.98 -24.01
N ASP A 113 9.17 8.68 -24.24
CA ASP A 113 9.80 8.96 -25.52
C ASP A 113 9.34 7.94 -26.58
N ARG A 114 8.97 8.42 -27.76
CA ARG A 114 8.42 7.53 -28.82
C ARG A 114 9.49 6.64 -29.48
N ALA A 115 10.73 7.07 -29.48
CA ALA A 115 11.82 6.33 -30.11
C ALA A 115 12.39 5.27 -29.16
N SER A 116 12.74 5.66 -27.94
CA SER A 116 13.23 4.73 -26.91
C SER A 116 12.12 3.93 -26.25
N ARG A 117 10.90 4.43 -26.22
CA ARG A 117 9.73 3.90 -25.48
C ARG A 117 9.90 3.93 -23.96
N ASP A 118 10.90 4.61 -23.49
CA ASP A 118 11.27 4.75 -22.11
C ASP A 118 10.60 5.97 -21.44
N VAL A 119 10.52 5.98 -20.09
CA VAL A 119 9.98 7.08 -19.31
C VAL A 119 10.99 8.22 -19.25
N ILE A 120 10.62 9.40 -19.77
CA ILE A 120 11.44 10.61 -19.71
C ILE A 120 11.04 11.56 -18.58
N SER A 121 9.84 11.41 -18.04
CA SER A 121 9.43 12.08 -16.82
C SER A 121 8.24 11.37 -16.17
N ALA A 122 8.23 11.34 -14.85
CA ALA A 122 7.14 10.84 -14.04
C ALA A 122 6.75 11.89 -12.99
N ARG A 123 5.45 12.10 -12.78
CA ARG A 123 4.92 12.97 -11.73
C ARG A 123 3.72 12.33 -11.10
N ALA A 124 3.48 12.60 -9.82
CA ALA A 124 2.29 12.12 -9.13
C ALA A 124 1.71 13.18 -8.21
N SER A 125 0.41 13.00 -7.92
CA SER A 125 -0.27 13.75 -6.86
C SER A 125 -1.33 12.88 -6.21
N ASN A 126 -1.44 12.95 -4.90
CA ASN A 126 -2.50 12.38 -4.11
C ASN A 126 -3.63 13.39 -3.95
N THR A 127 -4.87 12.94 -4.15
CA THR A 127 -6.08 13.75 -3.97
C THR A 127 -7.00 13.07 -2.96
N ILE A 128 -7.48 13.83 -1.97
CA ILE A 128 -8.39 13.30 -0.95
C ILE A 128 -9.76 13.00 -1.57
N VAL A 129 -10.25 11.79 -1.39
CA VAL A 129 -11.60 11.39 -1.76
C VAL A 129 -12.59 11.94 -0.75
N ARG A 130 -13.38 12.94 -1.17
CA ARG A 130 -14.41 13.56 -0.32
C ARG A 130 -15.75 12.91 -0.58
N SER A 131 -16.03 11.84 0.14
CA SER A 131 -17.28 11.06 -0.01
C SER A 131 -18.56 11.88 0.21
N ALA A 132 -18.49 12.98 0.95
CA ALA A 132 -19.63 13.91 1.14
C ALA A 132 -19.98 14.71 -0.13
N THR A 133 -19.06 14.84 -1.09
CA THR A 133 -19.24 15.62 -2.33
C THR A 133 -19.32 14.77 -3.58
N LEU A 134 -19.02 13.48 -3.48
CA LEU A 134 -19.05 12.54 -4.59
C LEU A 134 -20.23 11.58 -4.44
N ALA A 135 -20.99 11.41 -5.52
CA ALA A 135 -22.06 10.41 -5.54
C ALA A 135 -21.49 8.99 -5.44
N LYS A 136 -22.15 8.14 -4.66
CA LYS A 136 -21.80 6.70 -4.61
C LYS A 136 -22.10 6.05 -5.95
N ASN A 137 -21.26 5.14 -6.39
CA ASN A 137 -21.54 4.29 -7.54
C ASN A 137 -22.66 3.31 -7.18
N ALA A 138 -23.78 3.34 -7.94
CA ALA A 138 -24.97 2.55 -7.63
C ALA A 138 -24.74 1.04 -7.75
N GLU A 139 -23.98 0.59 -8.76
CA GLU A 139 -23.68 -0.83 -8.97
C GLU A 139 -22.78 -1.37 -7.84
N GLN A 140 -21.75 -0.62 -7.46
CA GLN A 140 -20.89 -0.97 -6.33
C GLN A 140 -21.67 -0.99 -5.02
N THR A 141 -22.59 -0.05 -4.80
CA THR A 141 -23.44 -0.02 -3.62
C THR A 141 -24.33 -1.27 -3.55
N ALA A 142 -24.99 -1.64 -4.65
CA ALA A 142 -25.82 -2.83 -4.71
C ALA A 142 -25.01 -4.13 -4.46
N LEU A 143 -23.78 -4.19 -4.97
CA LEU A 143 -22.85 -5.31 -4.70
C LEU A 143 -22.53 -5.42 -3.21
N ILE A 144 -22.12 -4.32 -2.58
CA ILE A 144 -21.83 -4.27 -1.13
C ILE A 144 -23.05 -4.73 -0.33
N GLU A 145 -24.23 -4.15 -0.58
CA GLU A 145 -25.46 -4.52 0.12
C GLU A 145 -25.83 -6.00 -0.05
N SER A 146 -25.48 -6.63 -1.17
CA SER A 146 -25.72 -8.05 -1.37
C SER A 146 -24.88 -8.92 -0.43
N TYR A 147 -23.62 -8.57 -0.22
CA TYR A 147 -22.73 -9.26 0.71
C TYR A 147 -23.04 -8.92 2.17
N ASP A 148 -23.42 -7.69 2.47
CA ASP A 148 -23.85 -7.29 3.82
C ASP A 148 -25.04 -8.13 4.28
N ARG A 149 -26.03 -8.34 3.43
CA ARG A 149 -27.18 -9.23 3.75
C ARG A 149 -26.76 -10.67 4.02
N LEU A 150 -25.76 -11.19 3.32
CA LEU A 150 -25.23 -12.53 3.54
C LEU A 150 -24.43 -12.63 4.85
N ALA A 151 -23.68 -11.57 5.17
CA ALA A 151 -22.81 -11.53 6.36
C ALA A 151 -23.60 -11.19 7.65
N ALA A 152 -24.69 -10.43 7.56
CA ALA A 152 -25.44 -9.91 8.71
C ALA A 152 -25.80 -10.96 9.77
N PRO A 153 -26.27 -12.19 9.44
CA PRO A 153 -26.59 -13.21 10.45
C PRO A 153 -25.41 -13.60 11.34
N ILE A 154 -24.20 -13.42 10.86
CA ILE A 154 -22.97 -13.71 11.58
C ILE A 154 -22.39 -12.42 12.21
N ALA A 155 -22.29 -11.35 11.42
CA ALA A 155 -21.68 -10.09 11.81
C ALA A 155 -22.48 -9.37 12.92
N ASP A 156 -23.82 -9.41 12.84
CA ASP A 156 -24.70 -8.74 13.79
C ASP A 156 -25.06 -9.60 15.01
N ARG A 157 -24.52 -10.80 15.11
CA ARG A 157 -24.77 -11.67 16.26
C ARG A 157 -24.16 -11.09 17.53
N PRO A 158 -24.94 -10.78 18.57
CA PRO A 158 -24.40 -10.31 19.83
C PRO A 158 -23.43 -11.35 20.44
N ALA A 159 -22.17 -10.95 20.64
CA ALA A 159 -21.16 -11.78 21.31
C ALA A 159 -21.18 -11.56 22.84
N GLY A 160 -21.66 -10.40 23.30
CA GLY A 160 -21.72 -10.03 24.70
C GLY A 160 -22.11 -8.54 24.84
N ALA A 161 -22.12 -8.09 26.08
CA ALA A 161 -22.36 -6.70 26.44
C ALA A 161 -21.26 -6.19 27.37
N VAL A 162 -20.91 -4.92 27.25
CA VAL A 162 -19.99 -4.21 28.14
C VAL A 162 -20.72 -3.09 28.85
N THR A 163 -20.38 -2.84 30.10
CA THR A 163 -21.03 -1.81 30.93
C THR A 163 -20.44 -0.41 30.74
N ALA A 164 -19.27 -0.33 30.10
CA ALA A 164 -18.57 0.94 29.84
C ALA A 164 -17.70 0.81 28.58
N THR A 165 -17.22 1.96 28.07
CA THR A 165 -16.26 1.99 26.96
C THR A 165 -14.94 1.37 27.37
N LEU A 166 -14.45 0.41 26.57
CA LEU A 166 -13.13 -0.18 26.72
C LEU A 166 -12.12 0.68 25.98
N SER A 167 -11.42 1.53 26.70
CA SER A 167 -10.43 2.46 26.14
C SER A 167 -9.15 1.72 25.72
N ARG A 168 -8.55 2.18 24.61
CA ARG A 168 -7.18 1.79 24.19
C ARG A 168 -6.10 2.67 24.81
N VAL A 169 -6.48 3.72 25.52
CA VAL A 169 -5.51 4.64 26.12
C VAL A 169 -4.81 3.91 27.27
N PRO A 170 -3.49 3.72 27.18
CA PRO A 170 -2.75 3.02 28.22
C PRO A 170 -2.59 3.90 29.47
N ASN A 171 -2.51 3.25 30.63
CA ASN A 171 -2.05 3.86 31.87
C ASN A 171 -0.51 4.00 31.87
N THR A 172 0.06 4.47 32.99
CA THR A 172 1.51 4.64 33.15
C THR A 172 2.31 3.33 33.11
N ALA A 173 1.66 2.19 33.33
CA ALA A 173 2.26 0.85 33.21
C ALA A 173 2.16 0.26 31.79
N GLY A 174 1.48 0.96 30.86
CA GLY A 174 1.27 0.49 29.49
C GLY A 174 0.03 -0.40 29.32
N GLU A 175 -0.79 -0.60 30.35
CA GLU A 175 -2.01 -1.38 30.33
C GLU A 175 -3.20 -0.54 29.89
N SER A 176 -4.17 -1.15 29.19
CA SER A 176 -5.42 -0.50 28.80
C SER A 176 -6.63 -1.38 29.06
N PRO A 177 -7.82 -0.82 29.39
CA PRO A 177 -9.03 -1.60 29.60
C PRO A 177 -9.37 -2.56 28.44
N LEU A 178 -9.06 -2.21 27.22
CA LEU A 178 -9.25 -3.10 26.07
C LEU A 178 -8.19 -4.22 26.04
N GLY A 179 -6.93 -3.90 26.37
CA GLY A 179 -5.85 -4.89 26.43
C GLY A 179 -6.03 -5.93 27.53
N ASP A 180 -6.67 -5.55 28.64
CA ASP A 180 -6.90 -6.43 29.80
C ASP A 180 -8.01 -7.48 29.54
N ILE A 181 -8.77 -7.36 28.43
CA ILE A 181 -9.86 -8.28 28.08
C ILE A 181 -9.44 -9.29 27.00
N ILE A 182 -8.40 -9.00 26.24
CA ILE A 182 -7.85 -9.86 25.18
C ILE A 182 -6.86 -10.84 25.80
#